data_4b1b2f80c56bcc5765d11f7cf62022dc
#
_entry.id   4b1b2f80c56bcc5765d11f7cf62022dc
#
_cell.length_a   1.000
_cell.length_b   1.000
_cell.length_c   1.000
_cell.angle_alpha   90.00
_cell.angle_beta   90.00
_cell.angle_gamma   90.00
#
_symmetry.space_group_name_H-M   'P 1'
#
loop_
_entity.id
_entity.type
_entity.pdbx_description
1 polymer ?
#
loop_
_entity_poly.entity_id
_entity_poly.type
_entity_poly.pdbx_seq_one_letter_code
_entity_poly.pdbx_strand_id
1 'polypeptide(L)'
;AQERNADFFEAPGEAAMYGPKLDFMAKDSMGREHQVATIQLDMNLPERFDLTCINEKGEKERIVMIHCAIMGSFERFGAVLIEHVGGNFPTWLAPMQAVVIPVAEAHAAYAESVVESMRTRGMRAEVSPADDSLGKRIRAAKMTKVPYIMVVGEKEIEGTTVSVESRDQGPLGSHALAACIDSLAVEVSTRAQKSTLQHATTA
;
A
#
# COMPACT_ATOMS: atom_id res chain seq x y z
N ALA A 1 7.89 15.61 22.96
CA ALA A 1 6.99 14.55 23.44
C ALA A 1 5.95 15.14 24.40
N GLN A 2 6.38 15.80 25.49
CA GLN A 2 5.47 16.38 26.49
C GLN A 2 4.44 17.34 25.89
N GLU A 3 4.84 18.29 25.07
CA GLU A 3 3.95 19.25 24.40
C GLU A 3 2.89 18.59 23.50
N ARG A 4 3.18 17.40 22.99
CA ARG A 4 2.29 16.62 22.13
C ARG A 4 1.50 15.55 22.88
N ASN A 5 1.65 15.49 24.22
CA ASN A 5 1.06 14.46 25.08
C ASN A 5 1.30 13.04 24.53
N ALA A 6 2.51 12.81 24.00
CA ALA A 6 2.92 11.52 23.50
C ALA A 6 3.45 10.66 24.64
N ASP A 7 3.13 9.39 24.66
CA ASP A 7 3.72 8.42 25.56
C ASP A 7 5.20 8.24 25.21
N PHE A 8 6.09 8.44 26.18
CA PHE A 8 7.54 8.35 25.99
C PHE A 8 8.27 7.96 27.26
N PHE A 9 9.45 7.41 27.09
CA PHE A 9 10.40 7.16 28.16
C PHE A 9 11.80 7.62 27.73
N GLU A 10 12.64 7.94 28.72
CA GLU A 10 14.04 8.28 28.48
C GLU A 10 14.91 7.04 28.66
N ALA A 11 15.84 6.82 27.73
CA ALA A 11 16.81 5.73 27.75
C ALA A 11 18.24 6.27 27.80
N PRO A 12 18.73 6.72 28.98
CA PRO A 12 20.08 7.24 29.10
C PRO A 12 21.13 6.18 28.75
N GLY A 13 22.11 6.57 27.93
CA GLY A 13 23.18 5.68 27.47
C GLY A 13 22.91 5.01 26.11
N GLU A 14 21.72 5.15 25.55
CA GLU A 14 21.38 4.59 24.23
C GLU A 14 21.50 5.60 23.07
N ALA A 15 22.09 6.75 23.30
CA ALA A 15 22.35 7.75 22.25
C ALA A 15 23.29 7.20 21.18
N ALA A 16 23.19 7.75 19.96
CA ALA A 16 24.18 7.47 18.93
C ALA A 16 25.54 8.08 19.33
N MET A 17 26.66 7.54 18.79
CA MET A 17 28.01 8.02 19.08
C MET A 17 28.23 9.50 18.70
N TYR A 18 27.37 10.04 17.84
CA TYR A 18 27.45 11.39 17.29
C TYR A 18 26.37 12.34 17.86
N GLY A 19 25.46 11.87 18.71
CA GLY A 19 24.48 12.73 19.34
C GLY A 19 23.22 12.02 19.83
N PRO A 20 22.26 12.76 20.39
CA PRO A 20 21.02 12.20 20.90
C PRO A 20 20.10 11.75 19.76
N LYS A 21 19.19 10.83 20.08
CA LYS A 21 18.20 10.29 19.14
C LYS A 21 16.82 10.21 19.76
N LEU A 22 15.83 10.22 18.89
CA LEU A 22 14.43 9.94 19.18
C LEU A 22 14.02 8.73 18.37
N ASP A 23 13.71 7.62 19.03
CA ASP A 23 13.24 6.39 18.40
C ASP A 23 11.72 6.26 18.54
N PHE A 24 11.07 5.84 17.45
CA PHE A 24 9.65 5.52 17.44
C PHE A 24 9.47 4.02 17.53
N MET A 25 8.82 3.58 18.60
CA MET A 25 8.58 2.17 18.87
C MET A 25 7.12 1.83 18.55
N ALA A 26 6.91 0.72 17.85
CA ALA A 26 5.59 0.15 17.63
C ALA A 26 5.50 -1.23 18.29
N LYS A 27 4.32 -1.56 18.84
CA LYS A 27 4.03 -2.90 19.37
C LYS A 27 3.22 -3.69 18.38
N ASP A 28 3.62 -4.92 18.14
CA ASP A 28 2.83 -5.86 17.37
C ASP A 28 1.72 -6.52 18.21
N SER A 29 0.90 -7.37 17.58
CA SER A 29 -0.21 -8.08 18.24
C SER A 29 0.24 -9.05 19.33
N MET A 30 1.52 -9.43 19.35
CA MET A 30 2.13 -10.29 20.37
C MET A 30 2.81 -9.50 21.48
N GLY A 31 2.76 -8.15 21.42
CA GLY A 31 3.41 -7.28 22.40
C GLY A 31 4.92 -7.07 22.20
N ARG A 32 5.50 -7.56 21.09
CA ARG A 32 6.91 -7.33 20.76
C ARG A 32 7.10 -5.89 20.29
N GLU A 33 8.17 -5.25 20.74
CA GLU A 33 8.51 -3.88 20.35
C GLU A 33 9.44 -3.85 19.15
N HIS A 34 9.13 -2.97 18.20
CA HIS A 34 9.89 -2.78 16.97
C HIS A 34 10.18 -1.29 16.78
N GLN A 35 11.47 -0.94 16.62
CA GLN A 35 11.85 0.40 16.20
C GLN A 35 11.49 0.60 14.75
N VAL A 36 10.51 1.46 14.49
CA VAL A 36 9.95 1.69 13.13
C VAL A 36 10.40 3.01 12.51
N ALA A 37 10.94 3.93 13.31
CA ALA A 37 11.55 5.16 12.81
C ALA A 37 12.55 5.71 13.81
N THR A 38 13.44 6.61 13.36
CA THR A 38 14.37 7.32 14.21
C THR A 38 14.68 8.71 13.64
N ILE A 39 14.90 9.65 14.55
CA ILE A 39 15.46 10.97 14.26
C ILE A 39 16.71 11.11 15.13
N GLN A 40 17.84 11.45 14.52
CA GLN A 40 19.14 11.52 15.20
C GLN A 40 19.78 12.86 14.92
N LEU A 41 20.17 13.56 15.96
CA LEU A 41 20.94 14.80 15.86
C LEU A 41 22.43 14.45 15.78
N ASP A 42 23.09 14.89 14.70
CA ASP A 42 24.51 14.67 14.51
C ASP A 42 25.28 15.95 14.82
N MET A 43 26.08 15.88 15.87
CA MET A 43 26.92 16.97 16.35
C MET A 43 28.39 16.83 15.91
N ASN A 44 28.73 15.77 15.19
CA ASN A 44 30.10 15.40 14.83
C ASN A 44 30.45 15.67 13.37
N LEU A 45 29.64 15.20 12.42
CA LEU A 45 29.92 15.31 10.99
C LEU A 45 29.96 16.76 10.48
N PRO A 46 29.08 17.67 10.93
CA PRO A 46 29.16 19.07 10.53
C PRO A 46 30.50 19.71 10.87
N GLU A 47 31.08 19.38 12.00
CA GLU A 47 32.41 19.87 12.39
C GLU A 47 33.53 19.20 11.58
N ARG A 48 33.52 17.86 11.49
CA ARG A 48 34.55 17.08 10.82
C ARG A 48 34.71 17.40 9.31
N PHE A 49 33.60 17.71 8.66
CA PHE A 49 33.57 18.01 7.22
C PHE A 49 33.46 19.50 6.91
N ASP A 50 33.59 20.38 7.92
CA ASP A 50 33.45 21.83 7.81
C ASP A 50 32.19 22.27 7.04
N LEU A 51 31.05 21.63 7.37
CA LEU A 51 29.79 21.90 6.71
C LEU A 51 29.16 23.17 7.25
N THR A 52 28.93 24.13 6.37
CA THR A 52 28.40 25.44 6.74
C THR A 52 27.31 25.89 5.78
N CYS A 53 26.46 26.81 6.24
CA CYS A 53 25.47 27.53 5.44
C CYS A 53 25.63 29.03 5.62
N ILE A 54 24.90 29.80 4.82
CA ILE A 54 24.75 31.24 5.03
C ILE A 54 23.42 31.43 5.76
N ASN A 55 23.49 32.06 6.94
CA ASN A 55 22.31 32.35 7.76
C ASN A 55 21.55 33.60 7.23
N GLU A 56 20.41 33.87 7.88
CA GLU A 56 19.54 35.00 7.51
C GLU A 56 20.23 36.38 7.54
N LYS A 57 21.36 36.52 8.27
CA LYS A 57 22.16 37.74 8.34
C LYS A 57 23.26 37.82 7.28
N GLY A 58 23.35 36.80 6.41
CA GLY A 58 24.41 36.72 5.40
C GLY A 58 25.75 36.23 5.96
N GLU A 59 25.80 35.65 7.17
CA GLU A 59 27.00 35.18 7.81
C GLU A 59 27.17 33.67 7.63
N LYS A 60 28.42 33.21 7.60
CA LYS A 60 28.73 31.77 7.55
C LYS A 60 28.49 31.14 8.90
N GLU A 61 27.66 30.11 8.95
CA GLU A 61 27.27 29.39 10.16
C GLU A 61 27.43 27.89 10.00
N ARG A 62 27.78 27.17 11.09
CA ARG A 62 27.83 25.71 11.11
C ARG A 62 26.44 25.14 10.96
N ILE A 63 26.25 24.17 10.05
CA ILE A 63 24.95 23.50 9.91
C ILE A 63 24.64 22.62 11.12
N VAL A 64 23.36 22.41 11.35
CA VAL A 64 22.85 21.29 12.18
C VAL A 64 22.48 20.16 11.24
N MET A 65 22.98 18.96 11.51
CA MET A 65 22.68 17.78 10.72
C MET A 65 21.72 16.86 11.49
N ILE A 66 20.64 16.49 10.81
CA ILE A 66 19.65 15.57 11.38
C ILE A 66 19.52 14.39 10.42
N HIS A 67 19.81 13.20 10.93
CA HIS A 67 19.51 11.97 10.23
C HIS A 67 18.08 11.55 10.56
N CYS A 68 17.31 11.19 9.53
CA CYS A 68 15.94 10.76 9.69
C CYS A 68 15.75 9.46 8.92
N ALA A 69 15.47 8.36 9.64
CA ALA A 69 15.08 7.10 9.06
C ALA A 69 13.58 6.91 9.24
N ILE A 70 12.84 7.10 8.17
CA ILE A 70 11.41 6.81 8.11
C ILE A 70 11.26 5.31 7.82
N MET A 71 10.46 4.61 8.61
CA MET A 71 10.29 3.14 8.59
C MET A 71 11.49 2.34 9.13
N GLY A 72 12.56 2.96 9.58
CA GLY A 72 13.75 2.29 10.10
C GLY A 72 14.44 1.45 9.01
N SER A 73 14.40 0.12 9.13
CA SER A 73 14.81 -0.81 8.07
C SER A 73 13.60 -1.20 7.23
N PHE A 74 13.74 -1.17 5.91
CA PHE A 74 12.69 -1.56 4.97
C PHE A 74 12.19 -3.00 5.22
N GLU A 75 13.11 -3.93 5.48
CA GLU A 75 12.77 -5.33 5.72
C GLU A 75 12.02 -5.51 7.04
N ARG A 76 12.47 -4.83 8.10
CA ARG A 76 11.81 -4.90 9.41
C ARG A 76 10.41 -4.30 9.35
N PHE A 77 10.28 -3.11 8.78
CA PHE A 77 8.98 -2.47 8.63
C PHE A 77 8.04 -3.30 7.77
N GLY A 78 8.53 -3.83 6.65
CA GLY A 78 7.77 -4.72 5.76
C GLY A 78 7.26 -5.96 6.50
N ALA A 79 8.11 -6.62 7.30
CA ALA A 79 7.71 -7.78 8.09
C ALA A 79 6.60 -7.45 9.10
N VAL A 80 6.76 -6.36 9.85
CA VAL A 80 5.76 -5.89 10.83
C VAL A 80 4.44 -5.52 10.14
N LEU A 81 4.52 -4.84 8.99
CA LEU A 81 3.34 -4.44 8.22
C LEU A 81 2.58 -5.66 7.68
N ILE A 82 3.29 -6.64 7.09
CA ILE A 82 2.67 -7.88 6.58
C ILE A 82 1.96 -8.63 7.72
N GLU A 83 2.62 -8.75 8.87
CA GLU A 83 2.04 -9.39 10.05
C GLU A 83 0.82 -8.61 10.57
N HIS A 84 0.91 -7.29 10.65
CA HIS A 84 -0.17 -6.42 11.14
C HIS A 84 -1.43 -6.53 10.27
N VAL A 85 -1.30 -6.48 8.95
CA VAL A 85 -2.45 -6.60 8.04
C VAL A 85 -2.86 -8.05 7.79
N GLY A 86 -2.05 -9.03 8.22
CA GLY A 86 -2.27 -10.45 7.94
C GLY A 86 -2.33 -10.77 6.44
N GLY A 87 -1.64 -9.99 5.61
CA GLY A 87 -1.67 -10.06 4.15
C GLY A 87 -2.89 -9.38 3.49
N ASN A 88 -3.85 -8.84 4.26
CA ASN A 88 -5.00 -8.11 3.73
C ASN A 88 -4.65 -6.63 3.52
N PHE A 89 -3.73 -6.36 2.62
CA PHE A 89 -3.32 -4.99 2.30
C PHE A 89 -4.50 -4.15 1.79
N PRO A 90 -4.58 -2.85 2.17
CA PRO A 90 -5.47 -1.92 1.47
C PRO A 90 -5.13 -1.90 -0.03
N THR A 91 -6.10 -1.63 -0.87
CA THR A 91 -5.96 -1.75 -2.34
C THR A 91 -4.75 -0.97 -2.88
N TRP A 92 -4.52 0.26 -2.40
CA TRP A 92 -3.41 1.09 -2.87
C TRP A 92 -2.02 0.47 -2.57
N LEU A 93 -1.91 -0.34 -1.51
CA LEU A 93 -0.66 -0.96 -1.06
C LEU A 93 -0.53 -2.43 -1.52
N ALA A 94 -1.62 -3.08 -1.92
CA ALA A 94 -1.60 -4.47 -2.35
C ALA A 94 -0.65 -4.68 -3.54
N PRO A 95 0.23 -5.70 -3.53
CA PRO A 95 1.12 -6.00 -4.66
C PRO A 95 0.36 -6.23 -5.96
N MET A 96 -0.75 -6.97 -5.90
CA MET A 96 -1.75 -7.15 -6.95
C MET A 96 -3.06 -6.55 -6.46
N GLN A 97 -3.65 -5.62 -7.22
CA GLN A 97 -4.86 -4.90 -6.82
C GLN A 97 -6.13 -5.54 -7.36
N ALA A 98 -6.04 -6.12 -8.55
CA ALA A 98 -7.14 -6.85 -9.15
C ALA A 98 -6.65 -8.04 -9.98
N VAL A 99 -7.45 -9.10 -10.00
CA VAL A 99 -7.28 -10.23 -10.92
C VAL A 99 -8.54 -10.32 -11.79
N VAL A 100 -8.36 -10.29 -13.11
CA VAL A 100 -9.45 -10.46 -14.09
C VAL A 100 -9.48 -11.91 -14.55
N ILE A 101 -10.63 -12.56 -14.38
CA ILE A 101 -10.81 -13.99 -14.62
C ILE A 101 -11.81 -14.18 -15.78
N PRO A 102 -11.36 -14.53 -17.01
CA PRO A 102 -12.27 -14.89 -18.07
C PRO A 102 -12.98 -16.21 -17.74
N VAL A 103 -14.29 -16.30 -18.01
CA VAL A 103 -15.07 -17.54 -17.77
C VAL A 103 -14.53 -18.68 -18.62
N ALA A 104 -14.15 -18.41 -19.87
CA ALA A 104 -13.56 -19.35 -20.81
C ALA A 104 -12.50 -18.64 -21.66
N GLU A 105 -11.68 -19.41 -22.39
CA GLU A 105 -10.63 -18.89 -23.27
C GLU A 105 -11.17 -17.87 -24.29
N ALA A 106 -12.39 -18.07 -24.80
CA ALA A 106 -13.03 -17.13 -25.72
C ALA A 106 -13.18 -15.70 -25.16
N HIS A 107 -13.13 -15.52 -23.85
CA HIS A 107 -13.26 -14.23 -23.17
C HIS A 107 -11.89 -13.61 -22.78
N ALA A 108 -10.78 -14.29 -23.10
CA ALA A 108 -9.44 -13.86 -22.70
C ALA A 108 -9.08 -12.48 -23.28
N ALA A 109 -9.42 -12.23 -24.55
CA ALA A 109 -9.14 -10.94 -25.19
C ALA A 109 -9.82 -9.76 -24.48
N TYR A 110 -11.04 -9.94 -24.00
CA TYR A 110 -11.74 -8.91 -23.21
C TYR A 110 -11.09 -8.74 -21.84
N ALA A 111 -10.73 -9.84 -21.17
CA ALA A 111 -10.01 -9.78 -19.88
C ALA A 111 -8.69 -9.00 -20.00
N GLU A 112 -7.92 -9.23 -21.07
CA GLU A 112 -6.70 -8.45 -21.34
C GLU A 112 -6.99 -6.97 -21.56
N SER A 113 -8.06 -6.61 -22.29
CA SER A 113 -8.44 -5.21 -22.48
C SER A 113 -8.83 -4.52 -21.17
N VAL A 114 -9.48 -5.24 -20.26
CA VAL A 114 -9.82 -4.76 -18.91
C VAL A 114 -8.54 -4.49 -18.12
N VAL A 115 -7.61 -5.45 -18.09
CA VAL A 115 -6.32 -5.30 -17.39
C VAL A 115 -5.52 -4.12 -17.95
N GLU A 116 -5.45 -3.98 -19.28
CA GLU A 116 -4.73 -2.86 -19.91
C GLU A 116 -5.37 -1.51 -19.54
N SER A 117 -6.71 -1.46 -19.52
CA SER A 117 -7.43 -0.25 -19.06
C SER A 117 -7.12 0.11 -17.60
N MET A 118 -6.92 -0.88 -16.73
CA MET A 118 -6.50 -0.67 -15.36
C MET A 118 -5.03 -0.22 -15.27
N ARG A 119 -4.15 -0.84 -16.05
CA ARG A 119 -2.71 -0.49 -16.07
C ARG A 119 -2.46 0.94 -16.56
N THR A 120 -3.21 1.40 -17.55
CA THR A 120 -3.13 2.80 -18.03
C THR A 120 -3.53 3.82 -16.98
N ARG A 121 -4.30 3.40 -15.97
CA ARG A 121 -4.63 4.20 -14.77
C ARG A 121 -3.65 3.97 -13.60
N GLY A 122 -2.51 3.30 -13.85
CA GLY A 122 -1.47 3.04 -12.86
C GLY A 122 -1.80 1.95 -11.85
N MET A 123 -2.81 1.12 -12.12
CA MET A 123 -3.18 0.00 -11.24
C MET A 123 -2.42 -1.28 -11.60
N ARG A 124 -2.14 -2.10 -10.59
CA ARG A 124 -1.50 -3.41 -10.74
C ARG A 124 -2.59 -4.48 -10.89
N ALA A 125 -2.77 -4.95 -12.10
CA ALA A 125 -3.76 -5.96 -12.44
C ALA A 125 -3.18 -7.03 -13.37
N GLU A 126 -3.71 -8.24 -13.31
CA GLU A 126 -3.34 -9.36 -14.17
C GLU A 126 -4.56 -10.16 -14.60
N VAL A 127 -4.42 -10.89 -15.70
CA VAL A 127 -5.39 -11.88 -16.14
C VAL A 127 -5.02 -13.23 -15.54
N SER A 128 -6.01 -13.93 -14.96
CA SER A 128 -5.85 -15.34 -14.62
C SER A 128 -6.13 -16.17 -15.88
N PRO A 129 -5.15 -16.92 -16.42
CA PRO A 129 -5.34 -17.71 -17.63
C PRO A 129 -6.46 -18.74 -17.47
N ALA A 130 -7.10 -19.12 -18.58
CA ALA A 130 -8.23 -20.06 -18.59
C ALA A 130 -7.78 -21.53 -18.60
N ASP A 131 -6.72 -21.85 -17.90
CA ASP A 131 -6.05 -23.15 -17.84
C ASP A 131 -6.64 -24.11 -16.79
N ASP A 132 -7.58 -23.63 -15.98
CA ASP A 132 -8.25 -24.41 -14.94
C ASP A 132 -9.75 -24.02 -14.83
N SER A 133 -10.52 -24.75 -14.01
CA SER A 133 -11.92 -24.41 -13.78
C SER A 133 -12.09 -23.01 -13.16
N LEU A 134 -13.15 -22.30 -13.52
CA LEU A 134 -13.46 -20.95 -13.02
C LEU A 134 -13.42 -20.91 -11.48
N GLY A 135 -14.06 -21.89 -10.82
CA GLY A 135 -14.08 -21.93 -9.36
C GLY A 135 -12.70 -22.09 -8.72
N LYS A 136 -11.81 -22.84 -9.34
CA LYS A 136 -10.43 -23.04 -8.87
C LYS A 136 -9.60 -21.77 -9.00
N ARG A 137 -9.75 -21.04 -10.12
CA ARG A 137 -9.09 -19.76 -10.37
C ARG A 137 -9.57 -18.67 -9.41
N ILE A 138 -10.88 -18.57 -9.16
CA ILE A 138 -11.45 -17.68 -8.14
C ILE A 138 -10.88 -18.00 -6.77
N ARG A 139 -10.84 -19.30 -6.41
CA ARG A 139 -10.27 -19.74 -5.13
C ARG A 139 -8.79 -19.35 -5.01
N ALA A 140 -8.01 -19.55 -6.06
CA ALA A 140 -6.60 -19.17 -6.07
C ALA A 140 -6.42 -17.65 -5.82
N ALA A 141 -7.18 -16.80 -6.52
CA ALA A 141 -7.18 -15.37 -6.29
C ALA A 141 -7.59 -14.98 -4.86
N LYS A 142 -8.58 -15.66 -4.28
CA LYS A 142 -8.96 -15.45 -2.86
C LYS A 142 -7.85 -15.85 -1.89
N MET A 143 -7.13 -16.94 -2.17
CA MET A 143 -6.02 -17.39 -1.33
C MET A 143 -4.84 -16.42 -1.32
N THR A 144 -4.61 -15.69 -2.40
CA THR A 144 -3.59 -14.62 -2.48
C THR A 144 -4.07 -13.28 -1.91
N LYS A 145 -5.32 -13.23 -1.40
CA LYS A 145 -5.90 -12.06 -0.74
C LYS A 145 -5.94 -10.81 -1.61
N VAL A 146 -6.10 -11.00 -2.93
CA VAL A 146 -6.27 -9.88 -3.86
C VAL A 146 -7.49 -9.05 -3.47
N PRO A 147 -7.39 -7.70 -3.44
CA PRO A 147 -8.52 -6.83 -3.06
C PRO A 147 -9.75 -6.99 -3.94
N TYR A 148 -9.56 -7.14 -5.26
CA TYR A 148 -10.66 -7.26 -6.21
C TYR A 148 -10.47 -8.43 -7.18
N ILE A 149 -11.52 -9.21 -7.35
CA ILE A 149 -11.64 -10.24 -8.37
C ILE A 149 -12.73 -9.79 -9.35
N MET A 150 -12.40 -9.77 -10.64
CA MET A 150 -13.32 -9.40 -11.71
C MET A 150 -13.53 -10.59 -12.62
N VAL A 151 -14.77 -11.03 -12.76
CA VAL A 151 -15.12 -12.13 -13.66
C VAL A 151 -15.74 -11.55 -14.93
N VAL A 152 -15.31 -12.04 -16.07
CA VAL A 152 -15.80 -11.59 -17.40
C VAL A 152 -16.20 -12.79 -18.25
N GLY A 153 -17.40 -12.73 -18.77
CA GLY A 153 -18.00 -13.69 -19.70
C GLY A 153 -18.74 -12.98 -20.81
N GLU A 154 -19.59 -13.70 -21.54
CA GLU A 154 -20.32 -13.17 -22.69
C GLU A 154 -21.16 -11.93 -22.34
N LYS A 155 -21.88 -11.99 -21.21
CA LYS A 155 -22.70 -10.86 -20.73
C LYS A 155 -21.92 -9.61 -20.43
N GLU A 156 -20.74 -9.77 -19.86
CA GLU A 156 -19.85 -8.67 -19.55
C GLU A 156 -19.27 -8.05 -20.83
N ILE A 157 -18.96 -8.85 -21.84
CA ILE A 157 -18.51 -8.38 -23.15
C ILE A 157 -19.60 -7.57 -23.84
N GLU A 158 -20.82 -8.12 -23.94
CA GLU A 158 -21.98 -7.45 -24.58
C GLU A 158 -22.32 -6.13 -23.86
N GLY A 159 -22.30 -6.13 -22.53
CA GLY A 159 -22.64 -4.97 -21.71
C GLY A 159 -21.50 -3.99 -21.48
N THR A 160 -20.28 -4.29 -21.91
CA THR A 160 -19.06 -3.53 -21.54
C THR A 160 -18.97 -3.34 -20.00
N THR A 161 -19.16 -4.44 -19.29
CA THR A 161 -19.20 -4.50 -17.82
C THR A 161 -18.14 -5.46 -17.26
N VAL A 162 -18.02 -5.48 -15.94
CA VAL A 162 -17.26 -6.48 -15.18
C VAL A 162 -18.07 -6.92 -13.97
N SER A 163 -18.09 -8.21 -13.68
CA SER A 163 -18.69 -8.74 -12.45
C SER A 163 -17.63 -8.71 -11.35
N VAL A 164 -17.84 -7.93 -10.29
CA VAL A 164 -16.83 -7.60 -9.28
C VAL A 164 -17.13 -8.30 -7.97
N GLU A 165 -16.10 -8.88 -7.37
CA GLU A 165 -16.07 -9.32 -5.98
C GLU A 165 -14.95 -8.59 -5.25
N SER A 166 -15.28 -7.96 -4.11
CA SER A 166 -14.32 -7.37 -3.19
C SER A 166 -13.96 -8.38 -2.11
N ARG A 167 -12.67 -8.47 -1.77
CA ARG A 167 -12.21 -9.26 -0.62
C ARG A 167 -12.90 -8.86 0.67
N ASP A 168 -13.14 -7.56 0.86
CA ASP A 168 -13.61 -6.99 2.12
C ASP A 168 -15.14 -6.98 2.23
N GLN A 169 -15.86 -6.92 1.09
CA GLN A 169 -17.33 -6.76 1.05
C GLN A 169 -18.06 -7.95 0.39
N GLY A 170 -17.32 -8.87 -0.25
CA GLY A 170 -17.90 -9.95 -1.04
C GLY A 170 -18.38 -9.52 -2.42
N PRO A 171 -19.38 -10.20 -3.01
CA PRO A 171 -19.89 -9.89 -4.34
C PRO A 171 -20.50 -8.48 -4.41
N LEU A 172 -20.04 -7.66 -5.33
CA LEU A 172 -20.53 -6.30 -5.56
C LEU A 172 -21.47 -6.18 -6.77
N GLY A 173 -21.58 -7.24 -7.57
CA GLY A 173 -22.41 -7.25 -8.78
C GLY A 173 -21.70 -6.79 -10.03
N SER A 174 -22.48 -6.50 -11.08
CA SER A 174 -21.96 -6.09 -12.40
C SER A 174 -21.87 -4.58 -12.49
N HIS A 175 -20.71 -4.06 -12.88
CA HIS A 175 -20.40 -2.64 -12.98
C HIS A 175 -20.03 -2.29 -14.42
N ALA A 176 -20.42 -1.12 -14.89
CA ALA A 176 -19.88 -0.56 -16.12
C ALA A 176 -18.36 -0.41 -16.00
N LEU A 177 -17.61 -0.93 -16.97
CA LEU A 177 -16.15 -1.03 -16.89
C LEU A 177 -15.48 0.31 -16.57
N ALA A 178 -15.82 1.38 -17.30
CA ALA A 178 -15.22 2.69 -17.10
C ALA A 178 -15.46 3.24 -15.67
N ALA A 179 -16.69 3.17 -15.19
CA ALA A 179 -17.07 3.65 -13.86
C ALA A 179 -16.38 2.84 -12.74
N CYS A 180 -16.25 1.53 -12.92
CA CYS A 180 -15.53 0.66 -12.00
C CYS A 180 -14.06 1.07 -11.89
N ILE A 181 -13.38 1.21 -13.04
CA ILE A 181 -11.96 1.61 -13.08
C ILE A 181 -11.75 3.00 -12.48
N ASP A 182 -12.60 3.97 -12.78
CA ASP A 182 -12.51 5.31 -12.21
C ASP A 182 -12.67 5.29 -10.69
N SER A 183 -13.63 4.53 -10.16
CA SER A 183 -13.84 4.39 -8.72
C SER A 183 -12.63 3.74 -8.03
N LEU A 184 -12.06 2.70 -8.62
CA LEU A 184 -10.86 2.06 -8.09
C LEU A 184 -9.62 2.96 -8.17
N ALA A 185 -9.48 3.75 -9.24
CA ALA A 185 -8.39 4.72 -9.35
C ALA A 185 -8.48 5.80 -8.26
N VAL A 186 -9.68 6.26 -7.94
CA VAL A 186 -9.91 7.18 -6.80
C VAL A 186 -9.55 6.51 -5.48
N GLU A 187 -9.98 5.26 -5.25
CA GLU A 187 -9.65 4.49 -4.03
C GLU A 187 -8.14 4.38 -3.83
N VAL A 188 -7.41 4.05 -4.90
CA VAL A 188 -5.95 3.93 -4.88
C VAL A 188 -5.28 5.28 -4.63
N SER A 189 -5.70 6.34 -5.34
CA SER A 189 -5.08 7.67 -5.23
C SER A 189 -5.31 8.34 -3.89
N THR A 190 -6.48 8.11 -3.27
CA THR A 190 -6.80 8.60 -1.93
C THR A 190 -6.23 7.76 -0.81
N ARG A 191 -5.55 6.65 -1.13
CA ARG A 191 -5.00 5.68 -0.16
C ARG A 191 -6.05 5.19 0.84
N ALA A 192 -7.24 4.88 0.34
CA ALA A 192 -8.34 4.40 1.18
C ALA A 192 -7.93 3.13 1.94
N GLN A 193 -8.26 3.05 3.21
CA GLN A 193 -7.90 1.92 4.07
C GLN A 193 -8.81 0.70 3.87
N LYS A 194 -9.98 0.91 3.29
CA LYS A 194 -10.97 -0.14 2.99
C LYS A 194 -11.51 0.06 1.59
N SER A 195 -12.06 -1.01 1.03
CA SER A 195 -12.77 -0.97 -0.26
C SER A 195 -13.88 0.11 -0.24
N THR A 196 -13.88 0.97 -1.25
CA THR A 196 -14.86 2.05 -1.42
C THR A 196 -15.86 1.80 -2.55
N LEU A 197 -15.62 0.76 -3.37
CA LEU A 197 -16.52 0.41 -4.45
C LEU A 197 -17.85 -0.08 -3.86
N GLN A 198 -18.94 0.57 -4.24
CA GLN A 198 -20.28 0.25 -3.74
C GLN A 198 -20.88 -0.92 -4.51
N HIS A 199 -21.92 -1.57 -3.94
CA HIS A 199 -22.70 -2.54 -4.68
C HIS A 199 -23.33 -1.92 -5.93
N ALA A 200 -23.35 -2.67 -7.03
CA ALA A 200 -24.06 -2.27 -8.24
C ALA A 200 -25.52 -2.04 -7.90
N THR A 201 -26.06 -0.89 -8.31
CA THR A 201 -27.50 -0.63 -8.17
C THR A 201 -28.22 -1.57 -9.12
N THR A 202 -29.05 -2.47 -8.60
CA THR A 202 -29.97 -3.28 -9.42
C THR A 202 -30.96 -2.32 -10.09
N ALA A 203 -30.84 -2.19 -11.41
CA ALA A 203 -31.85 -1.50 -12.23
C ALA A 203 -33.06 -2.40 -12.43
#